data_816f2c480f9f0081bdc941ecbfb5edb4
#
_entry.id   816f2c480f9f0081bdc941ecbfb5edb4
#
_cell.length_a   1.000
_cell.length_b   1.000
_cell.length_c   1.000
_cell.angle_alpha   90.00
_cell.angle_beta   90.00
_cell.angle_gamma   90.00
#
_symmetry.space_group_name_H-M   'P 1'
#
loop_
_entity.id
_entity.type
_entity.pdbx_description
1 polymer ?
#
loop_
_entity_poly.entity_id
_entity_poly.type
_entity_poly.pdbx_seq_one_letter_code
_entity_poly.pdbx_strand_id
1 'polypeptide(L)'
;MKDFINILRKHKLRPTKQRVSLGSILFGKGDRHITAEILKKESDEEKLMVSQATVYNVLNDFYSAGLLTKVNIDDDKTWYDTNVEHHYHIFYEENSQLVDLKPSEIDIKIPKKFSKNQINKIDLVVKI
;
A
#
# COMPACT_ATOMS: atom_id res chain seq x y z
N MET A 1 -9.74 -12.43 12.26
CA MET A 1 -8.66 -12.19 13.24
C MET A 1 -7.59 -13.26 13.23
N LYS A 2 -7.97 -14.52 13.40
CA LYS A 2 -6.99 -15.63 13.34
C LYS A 2 -6.23 -15.67 12.01
N ASP A 3 -6.91 -15.45 10.91
CA ASP A 3 -6.28 -15.48 9.59
C ASP A 3 -5.24 -14.39 9.43
N PHE A 4 -5.53 -13.20 9.92
CA PHE A 4 -4.57 -12.11 9.83
C PHE A 4 -3.37 -12.32 10.76
N ILE A 5 -3.59 -12.86 11.95
CA ILE A 5 -2.50 -13.24 12.86
C ILE A 5 -1.56 -14.23 12.16
N ASN A 6 -2.13 -15.22 11.49
CA ASN A 6 -1.33 -16.20 10.73
C ASN A 6 -0.56 -15.55 9.58
N ILE A 7 -1.16 -14.60 8.89
CA ILE A 7 -0.50 -13.82 7.84
C ILE A 7 0.68 -13.04 8.40
N LEU A 8 0.53 -12.38 9.54
CA LEU A 8 1.61 -11.67 10.19
C LEU A 8 2.78 -12.61 10.51
N ARG A 9 2.49 -13.76 11.12
CA ARG A 9 3.51 -14.74 11.47
C ARG A 9 4.22 -15.29 10.24
N LYS A 10 3.47 -15.56 9.19
CA LYS A 10 4.04 -16.03 7.91
C LYS A 10 5.01 -15.01 7.33
N HIS A 11 4.75 -13.73 7.53
CA HIS A 11 5.61 -12.64 7.08
C HIS A 11 6.64 -12.22 8.13
N LYS A 12 6.83 -13.04 9.17
CA LYS A 12 7.81 -12.82 10.23
C LYS A 12 7.56 -11.56 11.05
N LEU A 13 6.31 -11.18 11.16
CA LEU A 13 5.87 -10.07 12.00
C LEU A 13 5.18 -10.61 13.24
N ARG A 14 5.60 -10.13 14.41
CA ARG A 14 4.93 -10.49 15.65
C ARG A 14 3.53 -9.84 15.67
N PRO A 15 2.48 -10.61 15.99
CA PRO A 15 1.11 -10.08 16.02
C PRO A 15 0.85 -9.26 17.27
N THR A 16 1.39 -8.04 17.30
CA THR A 16 1.08 -7.10 18.39
C THR A 16 -0.36 -6.61 18.28
N LYS A 17 -0.89 -6.07 19.36
CA LYS A 17 -2.26 -5.54 19.38
C LYS A 17 -2.46 -4.48 18.30
N GLN A 18 -1.51 -3.56 18.16
CA GLN A 18 -1.59 -2.49 17.14
C GLN A 18 -1.55 -3.05 15.72
N ARG A 19 -0.66 -3.99 15.44
CA ARG A 19 -0.57 -4.61 14.11
C ARG A 19 -1.85 -5.35 13.76
N VAL A 20 -2.40 -6.10 14.70
CA VAL A 20 -3.64 -6.86 14.45
C VAL A 20 -4.81 -5.90 14.25
N SER A 21 -4.97 -4.91 15.12
CA SER A 21 -6.10 -3.97 15.05
C SER A 21 -6.05 -3.13 13.77
N LEU A 22 -4.90 -2.52 13.46
CA LEU A 22 -4.76 -1.69 12.27
C LEU A 22 -4.81 -2.52 10.99
N GLY A 23 -4.22 -3.69 11.01
CA GLY A 23 -4.27 -4.60 9.86
C GLY A 23 -5.68 -5.08 9.56
N SER A 24 -6.47 -5.34 10.58
CA SER A 24 -7.87 -5.75 10.40
C SER A 24 -8.69 -4.65 9.72
N ILE A 25 -8.46 -3.39 10.08
CA ILE A 25 -9.10 -2.26 9.39
C ILE A 25 -8.60 -2.15 7.95
N LEU A 26 -7.30 -2.20 7.78
CA LEU A 26 -6.66 -1.99 6.47
C LEU A 26 -7.03 -3.06 5.45
N PHE A 27 -6.95 -4.33 5.84
CA PHE A 27 -7.14 -5.46 4.94
C PHE A 27 -8.56 -6.02 4.95
N GLY A 28 -9.42 -5.54 5.85
CA GLY A 28 -10.78 -6.05 5.97
C GLY A 28 -11.78 -5.54 4.95
N LYS A 29 -11.37 -4.58 4.10
CA LYS A 29 -12.26 -3.91 3.14
C LYS A 29 -11.93 -4.25 1.68
N GLY A 30 -11.26 -5.37 1.43
CA GLY A 30 -10.79 -5.72 0.09
C GLY A 30 -9.57 -4.88 -0.31
N ASP A 31 -9.18 -4.97 -1.57
CA ASP A 31 -8.04 -4.20 -2.08
C ASP A 31 -8.33 -2.71 -2.06
N ARG A 32 -7.37 -1.93 -1.58
CA ARG A 32 -7.56 -0.49 -1.44
C ARG A 32 -6.24 0.26 -1.44
N HIS A 33 -6.34 1.55 -1.72
CA HIS A 33 -5.26 2.52 -1.57
C HIS A 33 -5.51 3.35 -0.33
N ILE A 34 -4.49 3.60 0.47
CA ILE A 34 -4.65 4.30 1.73
C ILE A 34 -3.41 5.14 2.04
N THR A 35 -3.64 6.29 2.69
CA THR A 35 -2.57 7.06 3.30
C THR A 35 -2.57 6.83 4.81
N ALA A 36 -1.49 7.20 5.47
CA ALA A 36 -1.42 7.09 6.93
C ALA A 36 -2.52 7.94 7.59
N GLU A 37 -2.83 9.09 7.03
CA GLU A 37 -3.88 9.98 7.53
C GLU A 37 -5.25 9.33 7.46
N ILE A 38 -5.53 8.64 6.35
CA ILE A 38 -6.80 7.91 6.18
C ILE A 38 -6.90 6.79 7.21
N LEU A 39 -5.85 6.01 7.38
CA LEU A 39 -5.87 4.90 8.34
C LEU A 39 -6.00 5.42 9.78
N LYS A 40 -5.32 6.52 10.10
CA LYS A 40 -5.46 7.17 11.41
C LYS A 40 -6.91 7.57 11.68
N LYS A 41 -7.55 8.22 10.69
CA LYS A 41 -8.95 8.62 10.80
C LYS A 41 -9.86 7.42 11.03
N GLU A 42 -9.66 6.34 10.26
CA GLU A 42 -10.45 5.11 10.41
C GLU A 42 -10.23 4.46 11.78
N SER A 43 -8.99 4.48 12.28
CA SER A 43 -8.69 3.96 13.61
C SER A 43 -9.38 4.76 14.70
N ASP A 44 -9.45 6.08 14.54
CA ASP A 44 -10.17 6.95 15.49
C ASP A 44 -11.66 6.68 15.47
N GLU A 45 -12.25 6.47 14.29
CA GLU A 45 -13.65 6.11 14.14
C GLU A 45 -13.98 4.79 14.85
N GLU A 46 -13.03 3.86 14.85
CA GLU A 46 -13.16 2.58 15.57
C GLU A 46 -12.73 2.67 17.03
N LYS A 47 -12.43 3.87 17.50
CA LYS A 47 -12.03 4.14 18.89
C LYS A 47 -10.77 3.39 19.32
N LEU A 48 -9.87 3.14 18.39
CA LEU A 48 -8.55 2.61 18.72
C LEU A 48 -7.67 3.74 19.22
N MET A 49 -7.07 3.55 20.38
CA MET A 49 -6.21 4.58 20.98
C MET A 49 -4.79 4.42 20.47
N VAL A 50 -4.58 4.76 19.19
CA VAL A 50 -3.27 4.69 18.56
C VAL A 50 -2.83 6.08 18.08
N SER A 51 -1.53 6.37 18.24
CA SER A 51 -0.96 7.62 17.77
C SER A 51 -0.72 7.59 16.27
N GLN A 52 -0.58 8.76 15.66
CA GLN A 52 -0.22 8.85 14.25
C GLN A 52 1.15 8.21 13.98
N ALA A 53 2.10 8.38 14.89
CA ALA A 53 3.41 7.75 14.77
C ALA A 53 3.29 6.22 14.74
N THR A 54 2.42 5.64 15.57
CA THR A 54 2.17 4.19 15.57
C THR A 54 1.58 3.74 14.23
N VAL A 55 0.63 4.50 13.67
CA VAL A 55 0.06 4.18 12.35
C VAL A 55 1.15 4.15 11.27
N TYR A 56 2.01 5.16 11.23
CA TYR A 56 3.14 5.18 10.29
C TYR A 56 4.08 4.00 10.49
N ASN A 57 4.42 3.68 11.72
CA ASN A 57 5.33 2.57 12.00
C ASN A 57 4.73 1.23 11.58
N VAL A 58 3.44 1.01 11.82
CA VAL A 58 2.76 -0.23 11.43
C VAL A 58 2.69 -0.34 9.91
N LEU A 59 2.34 0.75 9.20
CA LEU A 59 2.32 0.74 7.73
C LEU A 59 3.71 0.42 7.16
N ASN A 60 4.76 1.00 7.72
CA ASN A 60 6.13 0.73 7.28
C ASN A 60 6.55 -0.71 7.58
N ASP A 61 6.13 -1.26 8.70
CA ASP A 61 6.39 -2.67 9.02
C ASP A 61 5.70 -3.59 7.99
N PHE A 62 4.46 -3.30 7.65
CA PHE A 62 3.72 -4.07 6.64
C PHE A 62 4.38 -3.95 5.26
N TYR A 63 4.79 -2.75 4.89
CA TYR A 63 5.50 -2.54 3.63
C TYR A 63 6.81 -3.33 3.59
N SER A 64 7.62 -3.23 4.63
CA SER A 64 8.91 -3.94 4.70
C SER A 64 8.74 -5.45 4.68
N ALA A 65 7.62 -5.95 5.19
CA ALA A 65 7.31 -7.38 5.20
C ALA A 65 6.67 -7.87 3.88
N GLY A 66 6.40 -6.99 2.94
CA GLY A 66 5.81 -7.36 1.64
C GLY A 66 4.29 -7.45 1.65
N LEU A 67 3.63 -6.96 2.69
CA LEU A 67 2.16 -6.95 2.77
C LEU A 67 1.54 -5.76 2.05
N LEU A 68 2.31 -4.72 1.80
CA LEU A 68 1.88 -3.51 1.10
C LEU A 68 2.93 -3.11 0.09
N THR A 69 2.50 -2.38 -0.95
CA THR A 69 3.39 -1.62 -1.81
C THR A 69 3.20 -0.14 -1.54
N LYS A 70 4.18 0.67 -1.94
CA LYS A 70 4.09 2.13 -1.85
C LYS A 70 3.90 2.73 -3.22
N VAL A 71 3.06 3.76 -3.30
CA VAL A 71 2.88 4.56 -4.51
C VAL A 71 3.19 6.00 -4.14
N ASN A 72 4.26 6.55 -4.72
CA ASN A 72 4.69 7.91 -4.47
C ASN A 72 4.08 8.82 -5.54
N ILE A 73 3.17 9.71 -5.12
CA ILE A 73 2.52 10.65 -6.03
C ILE A 73 3.25 11.98 -6.01
N ASP A 74 3.57 12.46 -4.81
CA ASP A 74 4.34 13.68 -4.61
C ASP A 74 5.14 13.57 -3.30
N ASP A 75 5.92 14.59 -2.97
CA ASP A 75 6.79 14.56 -1.80
C ASP A 75 6.02 14.60 -0.47
N ASP A 76 4.76 15.04 -0.49
CA ASP A 76 3.98 15.27 0.73
C ASP A 76 3.16 14.06 1.15
N LYS A 77 2.85 13.14 0.23
CA LYS A 77 2.00 12.00 0.53
C LYS A 77 2.54 10.70 -0.01
N THR A 78 2.58 9.71 0.87
CA THR A 78 2.83 8.32 0.49
C THR A 78 1.52 7.57 0.53
N TRP A 79 1.18 6.94 -0.58
CA TRP A 79 0.06 6.01 -0.65
C TRP A 79 0.58 4.60 -0.44
N TYR A 80 -0.22 3.79 0.24
CA TYR A 80 0.03 2.36 0.41
C TYR A 80 -1.06 1.59 -0.31
N ASP A 81 -0.68 0.51 -0.98
CA ASP A 81 -1.58 -0.32 -1.75
C ASP A 81 -1.59 -1.72 -1.15
N THR A 82 -2.77 -2.22 -0.82
CA THR A 82 -2.92 -3.58 -0.29
C THR A 82 -2.78 -4.64 -1.39
N ASN A 83 -2.96 -4.26 -2.66
CA ASN A 83 -2.71 -5.16 -3.78
C ASN A 83 -1.23 -5.14 -4.13
N VAL A 84 -0.52 -6.21 -3.81
CA VAL A 84 0.93 -6.32 -4.03
C VAL A 84 1.29 -6.91 -5.39
N GLU A 85 0.30 -7.28 -6.20
CA GLU A 85 0.53 -7.74 -7.56
C GLU A 85 0.95 -6.57 -8.45
N HIS A 86 1.72 -6.88 -9.49
CA HIS A 86 2.23 -5.85 -10.39
C HIS A 86 1.12 -5.14 -11.15
N HIS A 87 1.02 -3.84 -10.97
CA HIS A 87 0.10 -2.97 -11.70
C HIS A 87 0.59 -1.53 -11.65
N TYR A 88 -0.06 -0.68 -12.41
CA TYR A 88 0.23 0.75 -12.47
C TYR A 88 -0.93 1.54 -11.88
N HIS A 89 -0.84 2.85 -11.90
CA HIS A 89 -1.84 3.70 -11.28
C HIS A 89 -2.18 4.91 -12.14
N ILE A 90 -3.41 5.40 -11.98
CA ILE A 90 -3.84 6.70 -12.47
C ILE A 90 -4.18 7.54 -11.25
N PHE A 91 -3.65 8.75 -11.21
CA PHE A 91 -3.96 9.71 -10.15
C PHE A 91 -4.77 10.86 -10.72
N TYR A 92 -5.98 11.05 -10.22
CA TYR A 92 -6.85 12.16 -10.59
C TYR A 92 -6.53 13.35 -9.71
N GLU A 93 -5.91 14.37 -10.28
CA GLU A 93 -5.45 15.54 -9.51
C GLU A 93 -6.62 16.34 -8.94
N GLU A 94 -7.76 16.36 -9.65
CA GLU A 94 -8.93 17.11 -9.23
C GLU A 94 -9.47 16.67 -7.86
N ASN A 95 -9.55 15.39 -7.62
CA ASN A 95 -10.14 14.85 -6.38
C ASN A 95 -9.17 14.01 -5.55
N SER A 96 -7.89 13.97 -5.92
CA SER A 96 -6.85 13.20 -5.23
C SER A 96 -7.18 11.72 -5.09
N GLN A 97 -7.81 11.13 -6.10
CA GLN A 97 -8.11 9.69 -6.11
C GLN A 97 -7.06 8.92 -6.88
N LEU A 98 -6.66 7.81 -6.32
CA LEU A 98 -5.71 6.88 -6.91
C LEU A 98 -6.47 5.62 -7.36
N VAL A 99 -6.30 5.25 -8.64
CA VAL A 99 -7.02 4.15 -9.26
C VAL A 99 -6.01 3.21 -9.93
N ASP A 100 -6.31 1.92 -9.95
CA ASP A 100 -5.45 0.94 -10.61
C ASP A 100 -5.50 1.07 -12.13
N LEU A 101 -4.34 0.92 -12.75
CA LEU A 101 -4.18 0.80 -14.20
C LEU A 101 -3.54 -0.56 -14.46
N LYS A 102 -4.24 -1.43 -15.16
CA LYS A 102 -3.73 -2.77 -15.45
C LYS A 102 -2.58 -2.71 -16.45
N PRO A 103 -1.58 -3.60 -16.33
CA PRO A 103 -0.50 -3.66 -17.31
C PRO A 103 -1.00 -3.86 -18.74
N SER A 104 -2.15 -4.53 -18.92
CA SER A 104 -2.76 -4.75 -20.24
C SER A 104 -3.38 -3.49 -20.84
N GLU A 105 -3.57 -2.44 -20.05
CA GLU A 105 -4.21 -1.19 -20.49
C GLU A 105 -3.22 -0.15 -20.98
N ILE A 106 -1.93 -0.42 -20.89
CA ILE A 106 -0.87 0.51 -21.29
C ILE A 106 0.28 -0.26 -21.91
N ASP A 107 0.85 0.28 -22.98
CA ASP A 107 2.03 -0.29 -23.63
C ASP A 107 3.27 0.49 -23.18
N ILE A 108 4.24 -0.24 -22.63
CA ILE A 108 5.52 0.35 -22.22
C ILE A 108 6.62 -0.31 -23.06
N LYS A 109 7.34 0.52 -23.79
CA LYS A 109 8.45 0.06 -24.61
C LYS A 109 9.77 0.29 -23.88
N ILE A 110 10.49 -0.80 -23.63
CA ILE A 110 11.81 -0.75 -23.00
C ILE A 110 12.88 -0.74 -24.08
N PRO A 111 13.85 0.18 -24.04
CA PRO A 111 14.94 0.17 -25.00
C PRO A 111 15.72 -1.15 -24.98
N LYS A 112 16.14 -1.62 -26.17
CA LYS A 112 16.82 -2.92 -26.30
C LYS A 112 18.16 -2.98 -25.57
N LYS A 113 18.76 -1.84 -25.25
CA LYS A 113 20.02 -1.77 -24.51
C LYS A 113 19.88 -2.26 -23.07
N PHE A 114 18.64 -2.39 -22.56
CA PHE A 114 18.38 -2.95 -21.23
C PHE A 114 17.76 -4.33 -21.40
N SER A 115 18.36 -5.36 -20.79
CA SER A 115 17.74 -6.67 -20.75
C SER A 115 16.66 -6.70 -19.65
N LYS A 116 15.70 -7.64 -19.77
CA LYS A 116 14.66 -7.83 -18.76
C LYS A 116 15.26 -8.12 -17.38
N ASN A 117 16.43 -8.76 -17.33
CA ASN A 117 17.08 -9.12 -16.07
C ASN A 117 17.71 -7.92 -15.35
N GLN A 118 17.88 -6.79 -16.05
CA GLN A 118 18.45 -5.58 -15.45
C GLN A 118 17.38 -4.69 -14.81
N ILE A 119 16.11 -4.92 -15.14
CA ILE A 119 14.99 -4.11 -14.66
C ILE A 119 14.34 -4.84 -13.50
N ASN A 120 14.45 -4.27 -12.30
CA ASN A 120 13.84 -4.84 -11.12
C ASN A 120 12.35 -4.51 -11.02
N LYS A 121 11.99 -3.29 -11.39
CA LYS A 121 10.63 -2.82 -11.27
C LYS A 121 10.40 -1.60 -12.15
N ILE A 122 9.18 -1.46 -12.63
CA ILE A 122 8.70 -0.24 -13.29
C ILE A 122 7.57 0.32 -12.46
N ASP A 123 7.77 1.52 -11.95
CA ASP A 123 6.72 2.27 -11.26
C ASP A 123 6.19 3.31 -12.23
N LEU A 124 4.89 3.36 -12.41
CA LEU A 124 4.27 4.30 -13.34
C LEU A 124 2.97 4.84 -12.75
N VAL A 125 2.87 6.14 -12.74
CA VAL A 125 1.65 6.85 -12.35
C VAL A 125 1.32 7.84 -13.45
N VAL A 126 0.12 7.73 -13.99
CA VAL A 126 -0.42 8.71 -14.95
C VAL A 126 -1.23 9.71 -14.16
N LYS A 127 -0.87 10.98 -14.23
CA LYS A 127 -1.63 12.05 -13.58
C LYS A 127 -2.56 12.70 -14.59
N ILE A 128 -3.80 12.80 -14.22
CA ILE A 128 -4.83 13.40 -15.08
C ILE A 128 -5.44 14.62 -14.39
#